data_3e641e2f65613379d0c70b09add33167
#
_entry.id   3e641e2f65613379d0c70b09add33167
#
_cell.length_a   1.000
_cell.length_b   1.000
_cell.length_c   1.000
_cell.angle_alpha   90.00
_cell.angle_beta   90.00
_cell.angle_gamma   90.00
#
_symmetry.space_group_name_H-M   'P 1'
#
loop_
_entity.id
_entity.type
_entity.pdbx_description
1 polymer ?
#
loop_
_entity_poly.entity_id
_entity_poly.type
_entity_poly.pdbx_seq_one_letter_code
_entity_poly.pdbx_strand_id
1 'polypeptide(L)'
;MEKTWNNKAWFLVLPVLLLVAFSAVIPLMTVVNYSVQDTFGNNEFFWAGTDWFNQILSSPRFWDALGRNLFFSLIILLIEIPLGIFIALNMPKHGIGVPVCLVLMALPLLIPWNVVGTIWQVFGRVDIGLLGHTLEALGIDYNYVRNPGDAWVTVILMDVWHWTSLVVLLCYAGLVSIPDAYYQAAKIDGASRWAVFRYIQLPKMKRVLLIAVLLRFMDSFMIYTEPFVVTGGGPGNSTTFLSIDLVKMAIGQFDLGPAAAMSIIYFLIILLMSWVFYTVMTSSDADA
;
A
#
# COMPACT_ATOMS: atom_id res chain seq x y z
N MET A 1 -1.01 -16.01 38.96
CA MET A 1 0.00 -16.68 38.11
C MET A 1 1.25 -15.80 38.08
N GLU A 2 2.31 -16.20 38.79
CA GLU A 2 3.58 -15.49 38.73
C GLU A 2 4.15 -15.59 37.33
N LYS A 3 4.41 -14.45 36.72
CA LYS A 3 5.08 -14.34 35.40
C LYS A 3 6.54 -14.75 35.62
N THR A 4 6.90 -16.01 35.34
CA THR A 4 8.28 -16.47 35.37
C THR A 4 9.07 -15.78 34.24
N TRP A 5 9.88 -14.80 34.60
CA TRP A 5 10.77 -14.13 33.65
C TRP A 5 11.89 -15.11 33.27
N ASN A 6 11.89 -15.53 32.01
CA ASN A 6 12.94 -16.39 31.48
C ASN A 6 14.04 -15.55 30.82
N ASN A 7 15.06 -15.19 31.63
CA ASN A 7 16.19 -14.38 31.14
C ASN A 7 16.95 -15.03 29.96
N LYS A 8 16.87 -16.37 29.80
CA LYS A 8 17.49 -17.09 28.69
C LYS A 8 16.82 -16.78 27.34
N ALA A 9 15.57 -16.30 27.34
CA ALA A 9 14.89 -15.90 26.12
C ALA A 9 15.59 -14.72 25.42
N TRP A 10 16.29 -13.86 26.17
CA TRP A 10 17.06 -12.75 25.61
C TRP A 10 18.18 -13.22 24.66
N PHE A 11 18.81 -14.37 24.90
CA PHE A 11 19.82 -14.92 24.00
C PHE A 11 19.28 -15.29 22.61
N LEU A 12 17.98 -15.59 22.50
CA LEU A 12 17.32 -15.86 21.23
C LEU A 12 16.88 -14.59 20.52
N VAL A 13 16.48 -13.56 21.29
CA VAL A 13 15.98 -12.30 20.74
C VAL A 13 17.11 -11.32 20.42
N LEU A 14 18.18 -11.32 21.22
CA LEU A 14 19.27 -10.35 21.12
C LEU A 14 19.93 -10.30 19.73
N PRO A 15 20.28 -11.42 19.06
CA PRO A 15 20.88 -11.37 17.73
C PRO A 15 19.98 -10.68 16.70
N VAL A 16 18.67 -10.99 16.72
CA VAL A 16 17.69 -10.37 15.82
C VAL A 16 17.54 -8.90 16.15
N LEU A 17 17.45 -8.55 17.43
CA LEU A 17 17.33 -7.16 17.88
C LEU A 17 18.53 -6.32 17.50
N LEU A 18 19.75 -6.86 17.64
CA LEU A 18 20.98 -6.19 17.23
C LEU A 18 21.02 -5.97 15.71
N LEU A 19 20.64 -6.99 14.92
CA LEU A 19 20.61 -6.90 13.48
C LEU A 19 19.59 -5.85 13.01
N VAL A 20 18.38 -5.86 13.56
CA VAL A 20 17.33 -4.89 13.26
C VAL A 20 17.74 -3.49 13.71
N ALA A 21 18.31 -3.33 14.90
CA ALA A 21 18.80 -2.05 15.39
C ALA A 21 19.89 -1.48 14.48
N PHE A 22 20.85 -2.29 14.06
CA PHE A 22 21.89 -1.89 13.13
C PHE A 22 21.32 -1.45 11.77
N SER A 23 20.40 -2.23 11.21
CA SER A 23 19.79 -1.97 9.90
C SER A 23 18.80 -0.80 9.89
N ALA A 24 18.21 -0.45 11.03
CA ALA A 24 17.24 0.65 11.13
C ALA A 24 17.85 1.93 11.69
N VAL A 25 18.62 1.84 12.78
CA VAL A 25 19.11 3.04 13.50
C VAL A 25 20.16 3.77 12.68
N ILE A 26 21.11 3.07 12.07
CA ILE A 26 22.19 3.73 11.31
C ILE A 26 21.65 4.49 10.10
N PRO A 27 20.81 3.90 9.21
CA PRO A 27 20.20 4.64 8.10
C PRO A 27 19.35 5.82 8.58
N LEU A 28 18.57 5.64 9.65
CA LEU A 28 17.77 6.73 10.20
C LEU A 28 18.62 7.89 10.70
N MET A 29 19.70 7.60 11.47
CA MET A 29 20.66 8.62 11.91
C MET A 29 21.32 9.34 10.73
N THR A 30 21.63 8.60 9.66
CA THR A 30 22.21 9.19 8.44
C THR A 30 21.23 10.17 7.78
N VAL A 31 19.95 9.75 7.64
CA VAL A 31 18.91 10.63 7.08
C VAL A 31 18.69 11.86 7.94
N VAL A 32 18.63 11.71 9.28
CA VAL A 32 18.54 12.86 10.21
C VAL A 32 19.75 13.79 10.06
N ASN A 33 20.95 13.24 9.94
CA ASN A 33 22.15 14.04 9.78
C ASN A 33 22.14 14.83 8.46
N TYR A 34 21.80 14.20 7.34
CA TYR A 34 21.71 14.89 6.04
C TYR A 34 20.59 15.93 5.99
N SER A 35 19.48 15.71 6.71
CA SER A 35 18.34 16.65 6.69
C SER A 35 18.63 18.04 7.26
N VAL A 36 19.70 18.18 8.04
CA VAL A 36 20.14 19.44 8.66
C VAL A 36 21.45 19.96 8.07
N GLN A 37 21.92 19.34 7.00
CA GLN A 37 23.18 19.70 6.33
C GLN A 37 22.94 19.98 4.85
N ASP A 38 23.75 20.86 4.31
CA ASP A 38 23.95 21.01 2.89
C ASP A 38 25.19 20.21 2.48
N THR A 39 25.05 19.34 1.48
CA THR A 39 26.09 18.41 1.05
C THR A 39 26.58 18.83 -0.33
N PHE A 40 27.80 19.35 -0.39
CA PHE A 40 28.49 19.64 -1.64
C PHE A 40 29.38 18.46 -2.05
N GLY A 41 29.79 18.45 -3.33
CA GLY A 41 30.87 17.57 -3.78
C GLY A 41 32.13 17.72 -2.91
N ASN A 42 33.00 16.70 -2.92
CA ASN A 42 34.25 16.66 -2.14
C ASN A 42 34.10 16.42 -0.62
N ASN A 43 32.98 15.87 -0.15
CA ASN A 43 32.70 15.63 1.28
C ASN A 43 32.72 16.89 2.14
N GLU A 44 32.38 18.04 1.59
CA GLU A 44 32.16 19.25 2.37
C GLU A 44 30.69 19.30 2.84
N PHE A 45 30.49 19.61 4.13
CA PHE A 45 29.18 19.66 4.77
C PHE A 45 29.03 21.02 5.45
N PHE A 46 27.94 21.71 5.18
CA PHE A 46 27.59 22.97 5.83
C PHE A 46 26.31 22.79 6.63
N TRP A 47 26.23 23.41 7.78
CA TRP A 47 25.03 23.34 8.61
C TRP A 47 23.89 24.16 7.98
N ALA A 48 22.82 23.51 7.59
CA ALA A 48 21.61 24.14 7.02
C ALA A 48 20.47 24.28 8.05
N GLY A 49 20.57 23.61 9.20
CA GLY A 49 19.51 23.66 10.22
C GLY A 49 18.18 23.14 9.74
N THR A 50 17.14 23.98 9.79
CA THR A 50 15.77 23.61 9.37
C THR A 50 15.39 24.16 7.99
N ASP A 51 16.34 24.71 7.25
CA ASP A 51 16.04 25.40 5.98
C ASP A 51 15.41 24.46 4.94
N TRP A 52 15.90 23.22 4.85
CA TRP A 52 15.34 22.22 3.96
C TRP A 52 13.90 21.85 4.30
N PHE A 53 13.57 21.77 5.59
CA PHE A 53 12.19 21.51 6.04
C PHE A 53 11.25 22.64 5.62
N ASN A 54 11.69 23.90 5.82
CA ASN A 54 10.93 25.07 5.40
C ASN A 54 10.75 25.11 3.88
N GLN A 55 11.79 24.80 3.12
CA GLN A 55 11.74 24.75 1.66
C GLN A 55 10.76 23.70 1.17
N ILE A 56 10.80 22.46 1.71
CA ILE A 56 9.88 21.39 1.31
C ILE A 56 8.44 21.73 1.66
N LEU A 57 8.18 22.19 2.90
CA LEU A 57 6.82 22.53 3.34
C LEU A 57 6.24 23.76 2.65
N SER A 58 7.08 24.66 2.13
CA SER A 58 6.66 25.81 1.34
C SER A 58 6.51 25.50 -0.14
N SER A 59 6.93 24.31 -0.60
CA SER A 59 6.91 23.93 -2.01
C SER A 59 5.52 23.44 -2.44
N PRO A 60 4.88 24.07 -3.45
CA PRO A 60 3.65 23.55 -4.03
C PRO A 60 3.79 22.11 -4.54
N ARG A 61 4.96 21.77 -5.08
CA ARG A 61 5.27 20.43 -5.61
C ARG A 61 5.09 19.34 -4.55
N PHE A 62 5.51 19.60 -3.31
CA PHE A 62 5.33 18.67 -2.20
C PHE A 62 3.84 18.42 -1.90
N TRP A 63 3.05 19.49 -1.79
CA TRP A 63 1.62 19.39 -1.50
C TRP A 63 0.84 18.73 -2.64
N ASP A 64 1.19 19.00 -3.89
CA ASP A 64 0.61 18.34 -5.05
C ASP A 64 0.93 16.83 -5.06
N ALA A 65 2.16 16.45 -4.73
CA ALA A 65 2.56 15.05 -4.65
C ALA A 65 1.88 14.34 -3.47
N LEU A 66 1.77 14.99 -2.31
CA LEU A 66 1.02 14.49 -1.15
C LEU A 66 -0.46 14.32 -1.49
N GLY A 67 -1.05 15.30 -2.17
CA GLY A 67 -2.44 15.22 -2.65
C GLY A 67 -2.67 14.02 -3.57
N ARG A 68 -1.75 13.77 -4.50
CA ARG A 68 -1.78 12.58 -5.37
C ARG A 68 -1.69 11.27 -4.59
N ASN A 69 -0.82 11.18 -3.58
CA ASN A 69 -0.72 10.00 -2.72
C ASN A 69 -2.03 9.72 -1.97
N LEU A 70 -2.59 10.75 -1.32
CA LEU A 70 -3.85 10.61 -0.57
C LEU A 70 -5.01 10.23 -1.49
N PHE A 71 -5.12 10.88 -2.65
CA PHE A 71 -6.15 10.59 -3.63
C PHE A 71 -6.03 9.17 -4.18
N PHE A 72 -4.81 8.71 -4.51
CA PHE A 72 -4.54 7.36 -4.95
C PHE A 72 -4.94 6.33 -3.90
N SER A 73 -4.45 6.48 -2.66
CA SER A 73 -4.77 5.56 -1.57
C SER A 73 -6.28 5.49 -1.29
N LEU A 74 -6.97 6.63 -1.35
CA LEU A 74 -8.43 6.66 -1.19
C LEU A 74 -9.15 5.88 -2.28
N ILE A 75 -8.80 6.10 -3.55
CA ILE A 75 -9.42 5.40 -4.68
C ILE A 75 -9.16 3.90 -4.61
N ILE A 76 -7.90 3.51 -4.34
CA ILE A 76 -7.54 2.09 -4.21
C ILE A 76 -8.36 1.42 -3.12
N LEU A 77 -8.46 1.99 -1.94
CA LEU A 77 -9.26 1.43 -0.85
C LEU A 77 -10.74 1.34 -1.20
N LEU A 78 -11.29 2.36 -1.87
CA LEU A 78 -12.69 2.36 -2.30
C LEU A 78 -13.02 1.29 -3.33
N ILE A 79 -12.03 0.85 -4.11
CA ILE A 79 -12.22 -0.21 -5.12
C ILE A 79 -11.89 -1.58 -4.53
N GLU A 80 -10.70 -1.74 -3.93
CA GLU A 80 -10.19 -3.03 -3.50
C GLU A 80 -10.95 -3.65 -2.33
N ILE A 81 -11.35 -2.85 -1.34
CA ILE A 81 -12.04 -3.38 -0.16
C ILE A 81 -13.41 -3.96 -0.55
N PRO A 82 -14.31 -3.25 -1.28
CA PRO A 82 -15.56 -3.84 -1.73
C PRO A 82 -15.37 -5.02 -2.70
N LEU A 83 -14.41 -4.89 -3.63
CA LEU A 83 -14.11 -5.94 -4.60
C LEU A 83 -13.57 -7.21 -3.92
N GLY A 84 -12.65 -7.06 -2.98
CA GLY A 84 -12.09 -8.15 -2.20
C GLY A 84 -13.14 -8.87 -1.35
N ILE A 85 -14.02 -8.11 -0.68
CA ILE A 85 -15.17 -8.68 0.05
C ILE A 85 -16.08 -9.44 -0.91
N PHE A 86 -16.44 -8.84 -2.05
CA PHE A 86 -17.32 -9.44 -3.03
C PHE A 86 -16.76 -10.78 -3.56
N ILE A 87 -15.48 -10.80 -3.93
CA ILE A 87 -14.82 -12.03 -4.41
C ILE A 87 -14.81 -13.08 -3.29
N ALA A 88 -14.37 -12.71 -2.06
CA ALA A 88 -14.29 -13.63 -0.93
C ALA A 88 -15.64 -14.27 -0.57
N LEU A 89 -16.74 -13.51 -0.66
CA LEU A 89 -18.09 -14.00 -0.42
C LEU A 89 -18.55 -15.05 -1.46
N ASN A 90 -18.00 -14.99 -2.68
CA ASN A 90 -18.34 -15.90 -3.77
C ASN A 90 -17.35 -17.07 -3.92
N MET A 91 -16.28 -17.11 -3.12
CA MET A 91 -15.35 -18.23 -3.10
C MET A 91 -15.98 -19.50 -2.50
N PRO A 92 -15.62 -20.69 -3.01
CA PRO A 92 -16.08 -21.96 -2.45
C PRO A 92 -15.58 -22.14 -1.00
N LYS A 93 -16.43 -22.72 -0.15
CA LYS A 93 -16.09 -22.96 1.27
C LYS A 93 -15.57 -24.38 1.52
N HIS A 94 -15.83 -25.33 0.59
CA HIS A 94 -15.50 -26.75 0.74
C HIS A 94 -15.03 -27.34 -0.60
N GLY A 95 -14.30 -28.42 -0.52
CA GLY A 95 -13.87 -29.20 -1.67
C GLY A 95 -12.61 -28.66 -2.36
N ILE A 96 -12.28 -29.24 -3.51
CA ILE A 96 -11.06 -28.95 -4.28
C ILE A 96 -11.05 -27.53 -4.88
N GLY A 97 -12.22 -26.90 -5.00
CA GLY A 97 -12.31 -25.51 -5.47
C GLY A 97 -11.64 -24.50 -4.53
N VAL A 98 -11.56 -24.80 -3.22
CA VAL A 98 -10.93 -23.92 -2.24
C VAL A 98 -9.45 -23.71 -2.55
N PRO A 99 -8.59 -24.74 -2.55
CA PRO A 99 -7.17 -24.56 -2.83
C PRO A 99 -6.92 -23.98 -4.22
N VAL A 100 -7.72 -24.36 -5.23
CA VAL A 100 -7.58 -23.79 -6.58
C VAL A 100 -7.83 -22.28 -6.58
N CYS A 101 -8.93 -21.83 -5.98
CA CYS A 101 -9.22 -20.39 -5.88
C CYS A 101 -8.16 -19.65 -5.06
N LEU A 102 -7.68 -20.21 -3.95
CA LEU A 102 -6.64 -19.59 -3.13
C LEU A 102 -5.33 -19.44 -3.91
N VAL A 103 -4.92 -20.45 -4.67
CA VAL A 103 -3.72 -20.38 -5.51
C VAL A 103 -3.90 -19.33 -6.60
N LEU A 104 -5.04 -19.31 -7.31
CA LEU A 104 -5.31 -18.33 -8.36
C LEU A 104 -5.31 -16.89 -7.81
N MET A 105 -5.89 -16.68 -6.62
CA MET A 105 -5.87 -15.37 -5.96
C MET A 105 -4.46 -14.98 -5.48
N ALA A 106 -3.63 -15.93 -5.09
CA ALA A 106 -2.27 -15.65 -4.65
C ALA A 106 -1.30 -15.32 -5.81
N LEU A 107 -1.58 -15.75 -7.04
CA LEU A 107 -0.67 -15.57 -8.18
C LEU A 107 -0.23 -14.12 -8.40
N PRO A 108 -1.12 -13.11 -8.44
CA PRO A 108 -0.68 -11.73 -8.62
C PRO A 108 0.29 -11.26 -7.53
N LEU A 109 0.06 -11.63 -6.26
CA LEU A 109 0.91 -11.25 -5.13
C LEU A 109 2.32 -11.86 -5.17
N LEU A 110 2.50 -12.98 -5.87
CA LEU A 110 3.80 -13.65 -6.00
C LEU A 110 4.68 -13.01 -7.08
N ILE A 111 4.13 -12.12 -7.89
CA ILE A 111 4.87 -11.43 -8.94
C ILE A 111 5.67 -10.28 -8.31
N PRO A 112 7.00 -10.19 -8.55
CA PRO A 112 7.79 -9.06 -8.05
C PRO A 112 7.27 -7.71 -8.58
N TRP A 113 7.29 -6.69 -7.76
CA TRP A 113 6.72 -5.36 -8.05
C TRP A 113 7.23 -4.72 -9.34
N ASN A 114 8.53 -4.83 -9.62
CA ASN A 114 9.11 -4.34 -10.87
C ASN A 114 8.59 -5.11 -12.10
N VAL A 115 8.32 -6.40 -11.96
CA VAL A 115 7.75 -7.24 -13.02
C VAL A 115 6.29 -6.87 -13.26
N VAL A 116 5.51 -6.60 -12.21
CA VAL A 116 4.14 -6.06 -12.32
C VAL A 116 4.15 -4.79 -13.16
N GLY A 117 5.00 -3.82 -12.81
CA GLY A 117 5.13 -2.58 -13.57
C GLY A 117 5.48 -2.84 -15.05
N THR A 118 6.41 -3.76 -15.32
CA THR A 118 6.82 -4.11 -16.69
C THR A 118 5.69 -4.78 -17.48
N ILE A 119 4.93 -5.69 -16.85
CA ILE A 119 3.76 -6.33 -17.48
C ILE A 119 2.76 -5.26 -17.91
N TRP A 120 2.40 -4.34 -17.01
CA TRP A 120 1.43 -3.30 -17.30
C TRP A 120 1.94 -2.24 -18.27
N GLN A 121 3.26 -1.96 -18.25
CA GLN A 121 3.91 -1.09 -19.23
C GLN A 121 3.72 -1.62 -20.65
N VAL A 122 3.93 -2.93 -20.86
CA VAL A 122 3.75 -3.57 -22.17
C VAL A 122 2.27 -3.74 -22.49
N PHE A 123 1.48 -4.21 -21.52
CA PHE A 123 0.05 -4.50 -21.69
C PHE A 123 -0.78 -3.28 -22.08
N GLY A 124 -0.46 -2.11 -21.52
CA GLY A 124 -1.15 -0.84 -21.80
C GLY A 124 -0.70 -0.14 -23.08
N ARG A 125 0.37 -0.57 -23.74
CA ARG A 125 0.84 0.10 -24.96
C ARG A 125 -0.14 -0.08 -26.13
N VAL A 126 -0.35 0.99 -26.89
CA VAL A 126 -1.29 0.99 -28.03
C VAL A 126 -0.74 0.17 -29.22
N ASP A 127 0.59 0.22 -29.42
CA ASP A 127 1.26 -0.40 -30.57
C ASP A 127 1.44 -1.93 -30.44
N ILE A 128 1.65 -2.45 -29.22
CA ILE A 128 1.98 -3.88 -29.00
C ILE A 128 1.19 -4.51 -27.85
N GLY A 129 0.54 -3.71 -26.99
CA GLY A 129 -0.14 -4.19 -25.79
C GLY A 129 -1.57 -4.62 -26.05
N LEU A 130 -1.98 -5.73 -25.43
CA LEU A 130 -3.33 -6.26 -25.60
C LEU A 130 -4.40 -5.26 -25.17
N LEU A 131 -4.21 -4.59 -24.00
CA LEU A 131 -5.18 -3.61 -23.50
C LEU A 131 -5.23 -2.37 -24.41
N GLY A 132 -4.07 -1.75 -24.67
CA GLY A 132 -4.02 -0.54 -25.49
C GLY A 132 -4.55 -0.75 -26.88
N HIS A 133 -4.13 -1.80 -27.56
CA HIS A 133 -4.60 -2.14 -28.90
C HIS A 133 -6.10 -2.45 -28.94
N THR A 134 -6.62 -3.18 -27.93
CA THR A 134 -8.05 -3.51 -27.87
C THR A 134 -8.90 -2.26 -27.65
N LEU A 135 -8.47 -1.34 -26.79
CA LEU A 135 -9.18 -0.09 -26.54
C LEU A 135 -9.20 0.79 -27.81
N GLU A 136 -8.07 0.90 -28.51
CA GLU A 136 -8.00 1.61 -29.79
C GLU A 136 -8.91 0.99 -30.84
N ALA A 137 -8.92 -0.35 -30.98
CA ALA A 137 -9.81 -1.07 -31.89
C ALA A 137 -11.30 -0.87 -31.58
N LEU A 138 -11.67 -0.59 -30.33
CA LEU A 138 -13.01 -0.21 -29.88
C LEU A 138 -13.33 1.29 -30.09
N GLY A 139 -12.39 2.07 -30.64
CA GLY A 139 -12.55 3.51 -30.87
C GLY A 139 -12.34 4.36 -29.61
N ILE A 140 -11.74 3.80 -28.56
CA ILE A 140 -11.39 4.53 -27.34
C ILE A 140 -9.97 5.08 -27.50
N ASP A 141 -9.83 6.40 -27.48
CA ASP A 141 -8.53 7.08 -27.54
C ASP A 141 -7.83 6.93 -26.18
N TYR A 142 -7.04 5.86 -26.06
CA TYR A 142 -6.31 5.52 -24.84
C TYR A 142 -4.81 5.58 -25.10
N ASN A 143 -4.10 6.39 -24.30
CA ASN A 143 -2.64 6.45 -24.34
C ASN A 143 -2.06 6.93 -23.00
N TYR A 144 -1.71 6.00 -22.11
CA TYR A 144 -1.19 6.32 -20.80
C TYR A 144 0.17 7.05 -20.81
N VAL A 145 0.90 7.01 -21.92
CA VAL A 145 2.18 7.73 -22.06
C VAL A 145 1.96 9.22 -22.30
N ARG A 146 0.84 9.60 -22.97
CA ARG A 146 0.55 10.98 -23.37
C ARG A 146 -0.55 11.63 -22.55
N ASN A 147 -1.54 10.86 -22.13
CA ASN A 147 -2.72 11.37 -21.43
C ASN A 147 -2.61 11.12 -19.91
N PRO A 148 -2.64 12.18 -19.08
CA PRO A 148 -2.63 12.04 -17.61
C PRO A 148 -3.76 11.18 -17.05
N GLY A 149 -4.97 11.27 -17.60
CA GLY A 149 -6.11 10.47 -17.17
C GLY A 149 -5.90 8.98 -17.40
N ASP A 150 -5.41 8.61 -18.58
CA ASP A 150 -5.11 7.23 -18.93
C ASP A 150 -3.96 6.66 -18.08
N ALA A 151 -2.96 7.49 -17.79
CA ALA A 151 -1.87 7.11 -16.88
C ALA A 151 -2.40 6.77 -15.48
N TRP A 152 -3.31 7.60 -14.93
CA TRP A 152 -3.96 7.34 -13.66
C TRP A 152 -4.78 6.05 -13.67
N VAL A 153 -5.62 5.87 -14.69
CA VAL A 153 -6.42 4.64 -14.86
C VAL A 153 -5.52 3.42 -14.93
N THR A 154 -4.42 3.49 -15.68
CA THR A 154 -3.47 2.37 -15.82
C THR A 154 -2.83 2.01 -14.47
N VAL A 155 -2.35 3.02 -13.73
CA VAL A 155 -1.71 2.81 -12.42
C VAL A 155 -2.72 2.26 -11.40
N ILE A 156 -3.96 2.77 -11.40
CA ILE A 156 -5.03 2.26 -10.53
C ILE A 156 -5.39 0.81 -10.87
N LEU A 157 -5.60 0.49 -12.15
CA LEU A 157 -5.94 -0.88 -12.57
C LEU A 157 -4.82 -1.87 -12.26
N MET A 158 -3.58 -1.45 -12.42
CA MET A 158 -2.40 -2.24 -12.07
C MET A 158 -2.37 -2.58 -10.58
N ASP A 159 -2.55 -1.59 -9.72
CA ASP A 159 -2.54 -1.78 -8.28
C ASP A 159 -3.73 -2.64 -7.82
N VAL A 160 -4.94 -2.34 -8.30
CA VAL A 160 -6.14 -3.13 -8.03
C VAL A 160 -5.96 -4.59 -8.45
N TRP A 161 -5.42 -4.85 -9.64
CA TRP A 161 -5.15 -6.22 -10.09
C TRP A 161 -4.14 -6.94 -9.19
N HIS A 162 -3.07 -6.27 -8.81
CA HIS A 162 -2.01 -6.86 -7.99
C HIS A 162 -2.48 -7.13 -6.55
N TRP A 163 -3.07 -6.12 -5.91
CA TRP A 163 -3.29 -6.11 -4.46
C TRP A 163 -4.70 -6.51 -3.99
N THR A 164 -5.71 -6.50 -4.86
CA THR A 164 -7.04 -7.04 -4.48
C THR A 164 -6.95 -8.46 -3.95
N SER A 165 -6.00 -9.24 -4.43
CA SER A 165 -5.72 -10.60 -3.97
C SER A 165 -5.45 -10.68 -2.47
N LEU A 166 -4.71 -9.74 -1.89
CA LEU A 166 -4.45 -9.67 -0.44
C LEU A 166 -5.76 -9.47 0.33
N VAL A 167 -6.57 -8.53 -0.13
CA VAL A 167 -7.86 -8.22 0.50
C VAL A 167 -8.79 -9.43 0.44
N VAL A 168 -8.83 -10.12 -0.72
CA VAL A 168 -9.62 -11.37 -0.89
C VAL A 168 -9.20 -12.43 0.11
N LEU A 169 -7.89 -12.70 0.21
CA LEU A 169 -7.37 -13.74 1.10
C LEU A 169 -7.65 -13.43 2.57
N LEU A 170 -7.48 -12.18 2.98
CA LEU A 170 -7.80 -11.74 4.34
C LEU A 170 -9.30 -11.86 4.62
N CYS A 171 -10.16 -11.36 3.73
CA CYS A 171 -11.61 -11.45 3.87
C CYS A 171 -12.08 -12.90 3.88
N TYR A 172 -11.54 -13.75 3.02
CA TYR A 172 -11.87 -15.17 2.98
C TYR A 172 -11.50 -15.87 4.28
N ALA A 173 -10.30 -15.63 4.82
CA ALA A 173 -9.89 -16.16 6.12
C ALA A 173 -10.84 -15.71 7.25
N GLY A 174 -11.25 -14.44 7.23
CA GLY A 174 -12.26 -13.90 8.15
C GLY A 174 -13.61 -14.59 8.03
N LEU A 175 -14.08 -14.83 6.80
CA LEU A 175 -15.37 -15.52 6.56
C LEU A 175 -15.37 -16.97 7.00
N VAL A 176 -14.28 -17.70 6.73
CA VAL A 176 -14.15 -19.12 7.11
C VAL A 176 -14.02 -19.30 8.63
N SER A 177 -13.53 -18.30 9.35
CA SER A 177 -13.43 -18.33 10.82
C SER A 177 -14.78 -18.20 11.54
N ILE A 178 -15.87 -17.82 10.84
CA ILE A 178 -17.20 -17.67 11.42
C ILE A 178 -17.81 -19.08 11.63
N PRO A 179 -18.19 -19.44 12.88
CA PRO A 179 -18.79 -20.75 13.17
C PRO A 179 -20.09 -20.99 12.39
N ASP A 180 -20.28 -22.21 11.88
CA ASP A 180 -21.47 -22.59 11.10
C ASP A 180 -22.79 -22.43 11.87
N ALA A 181 -22.75 -22.46 13.21
CA ALA A 181 -23.92 -22.24 14.05
C ALA A 181 -24.64 -20.91 13.73
N TYR A 182 -23.90 -19.83 13.41
CA TYR A 182 -24.49 -18.54 13.02
C TYR A 182 -25.27 -18.65 11.72
N TYR A 183 -24.77 -19.39 10.75
CA TYR A 183 -25.44 -19.60 9.45
C TYR A 183 -26.66 -20.50 9.58
N GLN A 184 -26.58 -21.51 10.47
CA GLN A 184 -27.71 -22.40 10.75
C GLN A 184 -28.85 -21.65 11.44
N ALA A 185 -28.57 -20.82 12.45
CA ALA A 185 -29.55 -19.95 13.10
C ALA A 185 -30.21 -19.00 12.10
N ALA A 186 -29.41 -18.30 11.30
CA ALA A 186 -29.93 -17.40 10.26
C ALA A 186 -30.83 -18.10 9.23
N LYS A 187 -30.53 -19.37 8.92
CA LYS A 187 -31.37 -20.19 8.02
C LYS A 187 -32.71 -20.54 8.67
N ILE A 188 -32.71 -20.86 9.96
CA ILE A 188 -33.95 -21.14 10.71
C ILE A 188 -34.83 -19.89 10.78
N ASP A 189 -34.23 -18.72 10.99
CA ASP A 189 -34.88 -17.41 11.04
C ASP A 189 -35.33 -16.90 9.66
N GLY A 190 -35.03 -17.63 8.57
CA GLY A 190 -35.38 -17.22 7.20
C GLY A 190 -34.64 -15.96 6.74
N ALA A 191 -33.46 -15.66 7.29
CA ALA A 191 -32.70 -14.44 6.99
C ALA A 191 -32.24 -14.41 5.53
N SER A 192 -32.39 -13.27 4.86
CA SER A 192 -31.89 -13.05 3.50
C SER A 192 -30.36 -13.03 3.45
N ARG A 193 -29.78 -13.26 2.26
CA ARG A 193 -28.30 -13.18 2.06
C ARG A 193 -27.74 -11.81 2.49
N TRP A 194 -28.48 -10.73 2.23
CA TRP A 194 -28.08 -9.38 2.65
C TRP A 194 -28.14 -9.22 4.17
N ALA A 195 -29.16 -9.78 4.85
CA ALA A 195 -29.23 -9.77 6.30
C ALA A 195 -28.07 -10.56 6.93
N VAL A 196 -27.75 -11.75 6.40
CA VAL A 196 -26.57 -12.55 6.82
C VAL A 196 -25.28 -11.75 6.65
N PHE A 197 -25.10 -11.09 5.50
CA PHE A 197 -23.92 -10.24 5.28
C PHE A 197 -23.84 -9.09 6.28
N ARG A 198 -24.92 -8.32 6.40
CA ARG A 198 -24.95 -7.08 7.19
C ARG A 198 -24.84 -7.33 8.69
N TYR A 199 -25.49 -8.38 9.20
CA TYR A 199 -25.64 -8.62 10.64
C TYR A 199 -24.73 -9.72 11.20
N ILE A 200 -24.20 -10.61 10.37
CA ILE A 200 -23.32 -11.70 10.80
C ILE A 200 -21.91 -11.53 10.22
N GLN A 201 -21.77 -11.53 8.90
CA GLN A 201 -20.45 -11.59 8.26
C GLN A 201 -19.67 -10.30 8.46
N LEU A 202 -20.24 -9.14 8.13
CA LEU A 202 -19.57 -7.85 8.21
C LEU A 202 -19.12 -7.51 9.65
N PRO A 203 -19.96 -7.67 10.70
CA PRO A 203 -19.51 -7.45 12.06
C PRO A 203 -18.41 -8.41 12.52
N LYS A 204 -18.50 -9.69 12.17
CA LYS A 204 -17.48 -10.69 12.53
C LYS A 204 -16.17 -10.49 11.78
N MET A 205 -16.21 -9.92 10.57
CA MET A 205 -15.03 -9.59 9.77
C MET A 205 -14.41 -8.23 10.13
N LYS A 206 -15.05 -7.41 10.99
CA LYS A 206 -14.64 -6.03 11.26
C LYS A 206 -13.15 -5.91 11.56
N ARG A 207 -12.60 -6.76 12.42
CA ARG A 207 -11.17 -6.75 12.76
C ARG A 207 -10.27 -7.05 11.56
N VAL A 208 -10.62 -8.04 10.77
CA VAL A 208 -9.86 -8.41 9.56
C VAL A 208 -9.92 -7.30 8.52
N LEU A 209 -11.10 -6.67 8.36
CA LEU A 209 -11.27 -5.54 7.44
C LEU A 209 -10.44 -4.32 7.87
N LEU A 210 -10.39 -4.02 9.16
CA LEU A 210 -9.53 -2.96 9.68
C LEU A 210 -8.07 -3.23 9.39
N ILE A 211 -7.61 -4.48 9.57
CA ILE A 211 -6.24 -4.89 9.22
C ILE A 211 -6.00 -4.73 7.72
N ALA A 212 -6.94 -5.18 6.88
CA ALA A 212 -6.82 -5.05 5.43
C ALA A 212 -6.73 -3.58 4.99
N VAL A 213 -7.59 -2.73 5.53
CA VAL A 213 -7.58 -1.27 5.25
C VAL A 213 -6.26 -0.64 5.68
N LEU A 214 -5.77 -0.96 6.89
CA LEU A 214 -4.51 -0.42 7.41
C LEU A 214 -3.33 -0.84 6.52
N LEU A 215 -3.21 -2.14 6.23
CA LEU A 215 -2.11 -2.66 5.39
C LEU A 215 -2.14 -2.03 4.00
N ARG A 216 -3.32 -1.99 3.37
CA ARG A 216 -3.46 -1.42 2.02
C ARG A 216 -3.24 0.08 1.99
N PHE A 217 -3.71 0.81 3.01
CA PHE A 217 -3.43 2.24 3.10
C PHE A 217 -1.94 2.51 3.20
N MET A 218 -1.24 1.84 4.12
CA MET A 218 0.21 2.04 4.31
C MET A 218 0.99 1.71 3.04
N ASP A 219 0.66 0.59 2.40
CA ASP A 219 1.33 0.13 1.19
C ASP A 219 1.06 1.06 -0.01
N SER A 220 -0.21 1.38 -0.29
CA SER A 220 -0.58 2.31 -1.36
C SER A 220 -0.03 3.72 -1.16
N PHE A 221 0.10 4.16 0.10
CA PHE A 221 0.68 5.45 0.41
C PHE A 221 2.20 5.49 0.16
N MET A 222 2.88 4.35 0.27
CA MET A 222 4.33 4.20 0.02
C MET A 222 4.65 3.70 -1.40
N ILE A 223 3.66 3.60 -2.28
CA ILE A 223 3.84 3.05 -3.63
C ILE A 223 4.94 3.77 -4.40
N TYR A 224 5.86 3.01 -4.99
CA TYR A 224 6.97 3.55 -5.78
C TYR A 224 7.25 2.73 -7.04
N THR A 225 7.58 1.44 -6.88
CA THR A 225 8.21 0.62 -7.92
C THR A 225 7.33 0.48 -9.15
N GLU A 226 6.08 0.09 -8.96
CA GLU A 226 5.15 -0.20 -10.06
C GLU A 226 4.83 1.05 -10.90
N PRO A 227 4.38 2.18 -10.31
CA PRO A 227 4.09 3.38 -11.09
C PRO A 227 5.36 4.01 -11.67
N PHE A 228 6.51 3.88 -11.00
CA PHE A 228 7.78 4.35 -11.55
C PHE A 228 8.16 3.58 -12.82
N VAL A 229 8.00 2.26 -12.84
CA VAL A 229 8.28 1.43 -14.02
C VAL A 229 7.31 1.74 -15.16
N VAL A 230 6.01 1.92 -14.85
CA VAL A 230 4.99 2.16 -15.90
C VAL A 230 5.11 3.54 -16.51
N THR A 231 5.19 4.60 -15.68
CA THR A 231 5.03 5.99 -16.13
C THR A 231 6.25 6.87 -15.84
N GLY A 232 7.16 6.45 -14.95
CA GLY A 232 8.25 7.29 -14.44
C GLY A 232 7.74 8.55 -13.70
N GLY A 233 6.44 8.57 -13.31
CA GLY A 233 5.76 9.73 -12.73
C GLY A 233 5.06 10.64 -13.74
N GLY A 234 5.09 10.27 -15.04
CA GLY A 234 4.50 11.03 -16.15
C GLY A 234 3.06 10.64 -16.50
N PRO A 235 2.51 11.24 -17.58
CA PRO A 235 3.07 12.35 -18.37
C PRO A 235 3.17 13.65 -17.56
N GLY A 236 4.20 14.43 -17.81
CA GLY A 236 4.55 15.57 -16.95
C GLY A 236 4.87 15.10 -15.53
N ASN A 237 4.09 15.52 -14.54
CA ASN A 237 4.16 15.09 -13.15
C ASN A 237 2.84 14.44 -12.65
N SER A 238 1.97 13.99 -13.58
CA SER A 238 0.62 13.54 -13.24
C SER A 238 0.57 12.37 -12.29
N THR A 239 1.51 11.42 -12.36
CA THR A 239 1.64 10.26 -11.49
C THR A 239 2.91 10.32 -10.63
N THR A 240 3.46 11.52 -10.43
CA THR A 240 4.60 11.69 -9.52
C THR A 240 4.09 11.71 -8.07
N PHE A 241 4.17 10.57 -7.40
CA PHE A 241 3.90 10.42 -5.98
C PHE A 241 5.07 10.94 -5.13
N LEU A 242 4.86 11.14 -3.82
CA LEU A 242 5.93 11.59 -2.91
C LEU A 242 7.15 10.67 -2.93
N SER A 243 6.95 9.37 -2.97
CA SER A 243 8.01 8.36 -3.06
C SER A 243 8.83 8.51 -4.34
N ILE A 244 8.18 8.75 -5.48
CA ILE A 244 8.84 8.97 -6.78
C ILE A 244 9.62 10.28 -6.76
N ASP A 245 9.04 11.33 -6.20
CA ASP A 245 9.69 12.64 -6.12
C ASP A 245 10.91 12.60 -5.22
N LEU A 246 10.78 11.94 -4.06
CA LEU A 246 11.87 11.70 -3.12
C LEU A 246 13.05 10.96 -3.77
N VAL A 247 12.78 9.86 -4.47
CA VAL A 247 13.84 9.06 -5.12
C VAL A 247 14.50 9.84 -6.26
N LYS A 248 13.73 10.61 -7.05
CA LYS A 248 14.29 11.49 -8.07
C LYS A 248 15.21 12.54 -7.46
N MET A 249 14.84 13.14 -6.32
CA MET A 249 15.66 14.11 -5.62
C MET A 249 16.91 13.48 -5.04
N ALA A 250 16.79 12.37 -4.31
CA ALA A 250 17.90 11.71 -3.63
C ALA A 250 18.91 11.07 -4.59
N ILE A 251 18.40 10.30 -5.57
CA ILE A 251 19.25 9.46 -6.45
C ILE A 251 19.43 10.11 -7.82
N GLY A 252 18.39 10.72 -8.37
CA GLY A 252 18.44 11.33 -9.69
C GLY A 252 19.20 12.65 -9.72
N GLN A 253 19.05 13.47 -8.69
CA GLN A 253 19.65 14.79 -8.58
C GLN A 253 20.84 14.84 -7.60
N PHE A 254 21.00 13.81 -6.75
CA PHE A 254 21.98 13.75 -5.65
C PHE A 254 21.84 14.92 -4.66
N ASP A 255 20.63 15.46 -4.53
CA ASP A 255 20.31 16.53 -3.62
C ASP A 255 19.90 15.94 -2.25
N LEU A 256 20.91 15.52 -1.48
CA LEU A 256 20.72 14.67 -0.30
C LEU A 256 20.09 15.40 0.88
N GLY A 257 20.41 16.70 1.08
CA GLY A 257 19.85 17.49 2.17
C GLY A 257 18.32 17.63 2.12
N PRO A 258 17.79 18.25 1.05
CA PRO A 258 16.33 18.34 0.84
C PRO A 258 15.64 16.97 0.77
N ALA A 259 16.26 15.97 0.12
CA ALA A 259 15.72 14.62 0.05
C ALA A 259 15.60 13.97 1.43
N ALA A 260 16.60 14.15 2.29
CA ALA A 260 16.57 13.65 3.66
C ALA A 260 15.50 14.36 4.51
N ALA A 261 15.36 15.68 4.39
CA ALA A 261 14.29 16.44 5.04
C ALA A 261 12.91 15.97 4.58
N MET A 262 12.72 15.77 3.26
CA MET A 262 11.50 15.23 2.70
C MET A 262 11.22 13.81 3.20
N SER A 263 12.24 12.96 3.33
CA SER A 263 12.12 11.60 3.90
C SER A 263 11.58 11.62 5.32
N ILE A 264 12.10 12.53 6.17
CA ILE A 264 11.65 12.66 7.56
C ILE A 264 10.19 13.13 7.60
N ILE A 265 9.82 14.15 6.83
CA ILE A 265 8.44 14.63 6.76
C ILE A 265 7.52 13.50 6.32
N TYR A 266 7.88 12.78 5.27
CA TYR A 266 7.11 11.66 4.74
C TYR A 266 6.96 10.53 5.77
N PHE A 267 8.06 10.16 6.44
CA PHE A 267 8.03 9.18 7.54
C PHE A 267 7.10 9.61 8.68
N LEU A 268 7.15 10.87 9.10
CA LEU A 268 6.28 11.39 10.16
C LEU A 268 4.80 11.37 9.76
N ILE A 269 4.47 11.65 8.49
CA ILE A 269 3.10 11.55 7.97
C ILE A 269 2.62 10.10 8.05
N ILE A 270 3.44 9.13 7.60
CA ILE A 270 3.10 7.71 7.65
C ILE A 270 2.91 7.26 9.11
N LEU A 271 3.79 7.67 10.00
CA LEU A 271 3.73 7.34 11.42
C LEU A 271 2.46 7.89 12.07
N LEU A 272 2.10 9.14 11.78
CA LEU A 272 0.87 9.76 12.26
C LEU A 272 -0.38 9.00 11.77
N MET A 273 -0.43 8.69 10.48
CA MET A 273 -1.55 7.95 9.91
C MET A 273 -1.64 6.53 10.51
N SER A 274 -0.52 5.85 10.65
CA SER A 274 -0.46 4.52 11.28
C SER A 274 -0.93 4.56 12.73
N TRP A 275 -0.56 5.60 13.47
CA TRP A 275 -1.02 5.80 14.86
C TRP A 275 -2.53 6.05 14.93
N VAL A 276 -3.08 6.86 14.04
CA VAL A 276 -4.53 7.09 13.94
C VAL A 276 -5.27 5.78 13.67
N PHE A 277 -4.83 5.00 12.67
CA PHE A 277 -5.43 3.70 12.38
C PHE A 277 -5.32 2.72 13.55
N TYR A 278 -4.15 2.66 14.21
CA TYR A 278 -3.96 1.82 15.39
C TYR A 278 -4.93 2.20 16.53
N THR A 279 -5.10 3.49 16.79
CA THR A 279 -6.02 3.98 17.81
C THR A 279 -7.47 3.60 17.49
N VAL A 280 -7.89 3.76 16.24
CA VAL A 280 -9.24 3.36 15.78
C VAL A 280 -9.45 1.84 15.92
N MET A 281 -8.43 1.04 15.62
CA MET A 281 -8.50 -0.41 15.78
C MET A 281 -8.65 -0.83 17.24
N THR A 282 -7.85 -0.25 18.14
CA THR A 282 -7.86 -0.61 19.57
C THR A 282 -9.12 -0.13 20.29
N SER A 283 -9.65 1.05 19.96
CA SER A 283 -10.93 1.51 20.51
C SER A 283 -12.09 0.61 20.08
N SER A 284 -12.04 0.10 18.87
CA SER A 284 -13.06 -0.81 18.32
C SER A 284 -13.08 -2.21 18.97
N ASP A 285 -11.95 -2.65 19.54
CA ASP A 285 -11.84 -3.91 20.30
C ASP A 285 -12.32 -3.73 21.75
N ALA A 286 -12.31 -2.52 22.31
CA ALA A 286 -12.81 -2.22 23.65
C ALA A 286 -14.35 -2.22 23.73
N ASP A 287 -15.02 -1.98 22.59
CA ASP A 287 -16.49 -1.91 22.48
C ASP A 287 -17.13 -3.27 22.06
N ALA A 288 -16.34 -4.33 21.86
CA ALA A 288 -16.79 -5.66 21.40
C ALA A 288 -16.66 -6.72 22.49
#